data_c90468a6f94fa38167936cd49f1fb6a0
#
_entry.id   c90468a6f94fa38167936cd49f1fb6a0
#
_cell.length_a   1.000
_cell.length_b   1.000
_cell.length_c   1.000
_cell.angle_alpha   90.00
_cell.angle_beta   90.00
_cell.angle_gamma   90.00
#
_symmetry.space_group_name_H-M   'P 1'
#
loop_
_entity.id
_entity.type
_entity.pdbx_description
1 polymer ?
#
loop_
_entity_poly.entity_id
_entity_poly.type
_entity_poly.pdbx_seq_one_letter_code
_entity_poly.pdbx_strand_id
1 'polypeptide(L)'
;KRYDTCVKLKNAPIKCSWTNLGLLDDIRALKMSSNTYQFYTAFKVANTAYYYDMPFAILNNAFEIYRNTFAEFGLGVKTGIDLPNESTGLKGKNDTSGLLLDFAIGQYDNYTPLQLAQYISTIANNGSRMKLHLLKEVYSYESQLQKLIYQNKIEELNKLNTDSQYLNRVQEGLKAVMSYGGTGSGYIDKNYLPAGKTGTSQSFVDTNGDGLVDTETVSNTFAGYAPYDDPKATFTVVSPDTYNYQTTYQSYVNKRITQRISQKYFEIYG
;
A
#
# COMPACT_ATOMS: atom_id res chain seq x y z
N LYS A 1 6.47 22.07 -2.38
CA LYS A 1 5.08 22.33 -2.82
C LYS A 1 4.99 22.38 -4.33
N ARG A 2 3.88 21.89 -4.90
CA ARG A 2 3.58 21.99 -6.34
C ARG A 2 2.08 21.98 -6.59
N TYR A 3 1.65 22.52 -7.75
CA TYR A 3 0.26 22.41 -8.19
C TYR A 3 -0.04 21.01 -8.74
N ASP A 4 -1.28 20.55 -8.51
CA ASP A 4 -1.81 19.28 -9.02
C ASP A 4 -2.19 19.43 -10.49
N THR A 5 -1.18 19.34 -11.37
CA THR A 5 -1.32 19.50 -12.81
C THR A 5 -1.17 18.17 -13.52
N CYS A 6 -2.05 17.89 -14.46
CA CYS A 6 -2.00 16.66 -15.27
C CYS A 6 -0.67 16.53 -16.02
N VAL A 7 -0.30 15.29 -16.28
CA VAL A 7 0.92 14.92 -17.02
C VAL A 7 0.51 14.41 -18.41
N LYS A 8 1.16 14.90 -19.43
CA LYS A 8 1.03 14.44 -20.81
C LYS A 8 2.39 14.02 -21.34
N LEU A 9 2.49 12.76 -21.75
CA LEU A 9 3.64 12.23 -22.48
C LEU A 9 3.29 12.09 -23.96
N LYS A 10 4.29 12.17 -24.82
CA LYS A 10 4.12 12.00 -26.26
C LYS A 10 3.54 10.62 -26.56
N ASN A 11 2.51 10.58 -27.42
CA ASN A 11 1.82 9.35 -27.83
C ASN A 11 1.16 8.55 -26.68
N ALA A 12 0.90 9.16 -25.52
CA ALA A 12 0.22 8.54 -24.39
C ALA A 12 -1.02 9.34 -24.00
N PRO A 13 -2.03 8.76 -23.35
CA PRO A 13 -3.15 9.51 -22.79
C PRO A 13 -2.67 10.49 -21.72
N ILE A 14 -3.44 11.56 -21.49
CA ILE A 14 -3.19 12.47 -20.37
C ILE A 14 -3.49 11.75 -19.04
N LYS A 15 -2.63 11.94 -18.05
CA LYS A 15 -2.79 11.35 -16.72
C LYS A 15 -2.97 12.45 -15.68
N CYS A 16 -4.02 12.33 -14.86
CA CYS A 16 -4.41 13.30 -13.84
C CYS A 16 -4.64 12.63 -12.49
N SER A 17 -4.77 13.43 -11.45
CA SER A 17 -5.43 13.03 -10.21
C SER A 17 -6.94 12.88 -10.45
N TRP A 18 -7.64 12.26 -9.51
CA TRP A 18 -9.10 12.01 -9.57
C TRP A 18 -9.94 13.30 -9.57
N THR A 19 -9.38 14.42 -9.13
CA THR A 19 -9.90 15.78 -9.23
C THR A 19 -8.74 16.78 -9.18
N ASN A 20 -8.99 18.06 -9.40
CA ASN A 20 -7.98 19.11 -9.19
C ASN A 20 -7.82 19.38 -7.68
N LEU A 21 -6.67 19.06 -7.14
CA LEU A 21 -6.36 19.16 -5.71
C LEU A 21 -5.66 20.47 -5.33
N GLY A 22 -5.40 21.35 -6.29
CA GLY A 22 -4.77 22.64 -6.08
C GLY A 22 -3.29 22.56 -5.68
N LEU A 23 -2.84 23.43 -4.79
CA LEU A 23 -1.44 23.44 -4.32
C LEU A 23 -1.24 22.36 -3.26
N LEU A 24 -0.28 21.49 -3.47
CA LEU A 24 0.05 20.34 -2.61
C LEU A 24 1.47 20.45 -2.04
N ASP A 25 1.62 20.04 -0.81
CA ASP A 25 2.86 19.54 -0.24
C ASP A 25 2.79 17.99 -0.15
N ASP A 26 3.80 17.36 0.38
CA ASP A 26 3.92 15.91 0.51
C ASP A 26 2.83 15.30 1.42
N ILE A 27 2.54 15.93 2.57
CA ILE A 27 1.47 15.48 3.48
C ILE A 27 0.10 15.58 2.81
N ARG A 28 -0.20 16.72 2.19
CA ARG A 28 -1.48 16.92 1.52
C ARG A 28 -1.62 16.02 0.29
N ALA A 29 -0.53 15.72 -0.41
CA ALA A 29 -0.51 14.79 -1.52
C ALA A 29 -0.88 13.36 -1.06
N LEU A 30 -0.35 12.89 0.07
CA LEU A 30 -0.76 11.62 0.68
C LEU A 30 -2.21 11.67 1.16
N LYS A 31 -2.59 12.72 1.92
CA LYS A 31 -3.94 12.93 2.45
C LYS A 31 -5.01 12.82 1.38
N MET A 32 -4.79 13.46 0.24
CA MET A 32 -5.73 13.55 -0.87
C MET A 32 -5.51 12.49 -1.94
N SER A 33 -4.51 11.62 -1.76
CA SER A 33 -4.17 10.57 -2.73
C SER A 33 -3.89 11.13 -4.14
N SER A 34 -2.99 12.13 -4.24
CA SER A 34 -2.65 12.75 -5.50
C SER A 34 -1.81 11.84 -6.38
N ASN A 35 -2.33 11.47 -7.55
CA ASN A 35 -1.58 10.75 -8.56
C ASN A 35 -0.46 11.62 -9.15
N THR A 36 -0.78 12.86 -9.49
CA THR A 36 0.17 13.75 -10.17
C THR A 36 1.40 14.04 -9.33
N TYR A 37 1.25 14.15 -8.00
CA TYR A 37 2.40 14.31 -7.10
C TYR A 37 3.36 13.13 -7.22
N GLN A 38 2.84 11.90 -7.32
CA GLN A 38 3.63 10.68 -7.50
C GLN A 38 4.23 10.59 -8.91
N PHE A 39 3.52 11.02 -9.96
CA PHE A 39 4.09 11.08 -11.30
C PHE A 39 5.34 11.98 -11.35
N TYR A 40 5.29 13.12 -10.68
CA TYR A 40 6.47 13.98 -10.58
C TYR A 40 7.58 13.39 -9.70
N THR A 41 7.23 12.56 -8.73
CA THR A 41 8.23 11.78 -8.00
C THR A 41 8.89 10.75 -8.91
N ALA A 42 8.12 10.08 -9.77
CA ALA A 42 8.67 9.16 -10.78
C ALA A 42 9.64 9.83 -11.74
N PHE A 43 9.35 11.05 -12.21
CA PHE A 43 10.30 11.81 -13.03
C PHE A 43 11.59 12.12 -12.28
N LYS A 44 11.53 12.45 -11.00
CA LYS A 44 12.71 12.67 -10.16
C LYS A 44 13.53 11.40 -9.98
N VAL A 45 12.87 10.26 -9.71
CA VAL A 45 13.53 8.95 -9.61
C VAL A 45 14.21 8.59 -10.94
N ALA A 46 13.57 8.90 -12.07
CA ALA A 46 14.12 8.72 -13.40
C ALA A 46 15.17 9.79 -13.80
N ASN A 47 15.52 10.70 -12.89
CA ASN A 47 16.43 11.83 -13.12
C ASN A 47 16.06 12.66 -14.38
N THR A 48 14.77 12.91 -14.58
CA THR A 48 14.21 13.55 -15.76
C THR A 48 13.38 14.76 -15.37
N ALA A 49 13.60 15.91 -16.03
CA ALA A 49 12.74 17.07 -15.89
C ALA A 49 11.52 16.95 -16.82
N TYR A 50 10.33 17.07 -16.27
CA TYR A 50 9.09 17.00 -17.04
C TYR A 50 8.79 18.31 -17.78
N TYR A 51 8.38 18.18 -19.03
CA TYR A 51 7.66 19.21 -19.81
C TYR A 51 6.49 18.57 -20.59
N TYR A 52 5.50 19.38 -20.92
CA TYR A 52 4.28 18.90 -21.59
C TYR A 52 4.59 18.25 -22.94
N ASP A 53 3.94 17.11 -23.20
CA ASP A 53 4.08 16.29 -24.43
C ASP A 53 5.52 15.82 -24.75
N MET A 54 6.35 15.68 -23.70
CA MET A 54 7.72 15.21 -23.87
C MET A 54 7.75 13.74 -24.31
N PRO A 55 8.73 13.35 -25.17
CA PRO A 55 9.08 11.95 -25.29
C PRO A 55 9.75 11.53 -23.98
N PHE A 56 9.20 10.53 -23.34
CA PHE A 56 9.77 9.99 -22.12
C PHE A 56 10.37 8.62 -22.40
N ALA A 57 11.67 8.59 -22.70
CA ALA A 57 12.43 7.35 -22.76
C ALA A 57 12.75 6.91 -21.33
N ILE A 58 12.59 5.62 -21.03
CA ILE A 58 12.96 5.08 -19.74
C ILE A 58 14.47 5.17 -19.59
N LEU A 59 14.93 5.82 -18.54
CA LEU A 59 16.26 5.62 -18.01
C LEU A 59 16.22 4.34 -17.16
N ASN A 60 16.93 3.36 -17.60
CA ASN A 60 16.82 1.91 -17.33
C ASN A 60 16.80 1.45 -15.87
N ASN A 61 16.97 2.32 -14.88
CA ASN A 61 17.03 1.93 -13.49
C ASN A 61 15.85 2.43 -12.61
N ALA A 62 14.95 3.25 -13.13
CA ALA A 62 13.89 3.82 -12.30
C ALA A 62 12.96 2.77 -11.73
N PHE A 63 12.57 1.74 -12.50
CA PHE A 63 11.80 0.61 -12.00
C PHE A 63 12.57 -0.19 -10.95
N GLU A 64 13.86 -0.40 -11.14
CA GLU A 64 14.70 -1.12 -10.19
C GLU A 64 14.88 -0.32 -8.89
N ILE A 65 15.02 1.01 -8.96
CA ILE A 65 15.06 1.87 -7.77
C ILE A 65 13.77 1.71 -6.96
N TYR A 66 12.59 1.78 -7.61
CA TYR A 66 11.32 1.55 -6.95
C TYR A 66 11.23 0.15 -6.35
N ARG A 67 11.55 -0.90 -7.11
CA ARG A 67 11.45 -2.29 -6.66
C ARG A 67 12.39 -2.60 -5.52
N ASN A 68 13.62 -2.11 -5.57
CA ASN A 68 14.58 -2.27 -4.49
C ASN A 68 14.11 -1.57 -3.22
N THR A 69 13.63 -0.33 -3.35
CA THR A 69 13.04 0.40 -2.22
C THR A 69 11.81 -0.33 -1.67
N PHE A 70 10.91 -0.79 -2.52
CA PHE A 70 9.72 -1.55 -2.09
C PHE A 70 10.07 -2.87 -1.40
N ALA A 71 11.12 -3.56 -1.85
CA ALA A 71 11.62 -4.78 -1.24
C ALA A 71 12.13 -4.57 0.19
N GLU A 72 12.74 -3.42 0.49
CA GLU A 72 13.14 -3.06 1.86
C GLU A 72 11.93 -3.01 2.81
N PHE A 73 10.75 -2.65 2.30
CA PHE A 73 9.49 -2.65 3.06
C PHE A 73 8.77 -4.01 3.04
N GLY A 74 9.23 -4.99 2.26
CA GLY A 74 8.60 -6.31 2.15
C GLY A 74 7.73 -6.54 0.92
N LEU A 75 7.64 -5.57 0.00
CA LEU A 75 6.86 -5.73 -1.24
C LEU A 75 7.69 -6.42 -2.33
N GLY A 76 7.12 -7.40 -3.04
CA GLY A 76 7.78 -8.13 -4.10
C GLY A 76 8.83 -9.16 -3.63
N VAL A 77 8.95 -9.39 -2.33
CA VAL A 77 9.82 -10.37 -1.69
C VAL A 77 9.05 -11.22 -0.69
N LYS A 78 9.65 -12.32 -0.22
CA LYS A 78 9.06 -13.14 0.83
C LYS A 78 9.00 -12.39 2.16
N THR A 79 7.88 -12.53 2.88
CA THR A 79 7.71 -11.96 4.22
C THR A 79 8.39 -12.81 5.30
N GLY A 80 8.71 -14.06 4.95
CA GLY A 80 9.31 -15.03 5.85
C GLY A 80 8.31 -15.74 6.76
N ILE A 81 6.99 -15.64 6.44
CA ILE A 81 5.93 -16.33 7.19
C ILE A 81 6.18 -17.83 7.25
N ASP A 82 5.85 -18.44 8.37
CA ASP A 82 5.97 -19.88 8.63
C ASP A 82 4.90 -20.74 7.95
N LEU A 83 4.54 -20.36 6.71
CA LEU A 83 3.64 -21.09 5.83
C LEU A 83 4.35 -21.56 4.57
N PRO A 84 4.00 -22.74 4.02
CA PRO A 84 4.52 -23.19 2.73
C PRO A 84 3.99 -22.34 1.57
N ASN A 85 4.74 -22.33 0.46
CA ASN A 85 4.31 -21.77 -0.84
C ASN A 85 3.96 -20.29 -0.81
N GLU A 86 4.69 -19.48 -0.06
CA GLU A 86 4.52 -18.02 -0.05
C GLU A 86 4.80 -17.43 -1.44
N SER A 87 3.82 -16.65 -1.95
CA SER A 87 3.96 -15.89 -3.20
C SER A 87 4.67 -14.55 -2.97
N THR A 88 5.51 -14.16 -3.92
CA THR A 88 6.13 -12.82 -3.94
C THR A 88 5.33 -11.79 -4.72
N GLY A 89 4.11 -12.12 -5.17
CA GLY A 89 3.31 -11.27 -6.03
C GLY A 89 3.67 -11.42 -7.51
N LEU A 90 3.22 -10.49 -8.33
CA LEU A 90 3.47 -10.49 -9.78
C LEU A 90 4.23 -9.22 -10.17
N LYS A 91 5.34 -9.40 -10.87
CA LYS A 91 6.17 -8.32 -11.41
C LYS A 91 5.77 -8.04 -12.86
N GLY A 92 5.52 -6.78 -13.19
CA GLY A 92 5.27 -6.35 -14.56
C GLY A 92 6.47 -6.61 -15.47
N LYS A 93 6.18 -6.98 -16.74
CA LYS A 93 7.20 -7.41 -17.70
C LYS A 93 7.69 -6.32 -18.65
N ASN A 94 6.85 -5.30 -18.90
CA ASN A 94 7.11 -4.26 -19.88
C ASN A 94 7.46 -2.95 -19.18
N ASP A 95 8.69 -2.54 -19.28
CA ASP A 95 9.20 -1.33 -18.65
C ASP A 95 9.10 -0.15 -19.65
N THR A 96 7.88 0.36 -19.88
CA THR A 96 7.65 1.57 -20.67
C THR A 96 7.44 2.79 -19.76
N SER A 97 7.70 3.97 -20.29
CA SER A 97 7.61 5.22 -19.52
C SER A 97 6.22 5.51 -18.94
N GLY A 98 5.17 5.18 -19.68
CA GLY A 98 3.79 5.31 -19.18
C GLY A 98 3.53 4.41 -17.97
N LEU A 99 4.07 3.20 -17.99
CA LEU A 99 3.96 2.22 -16.91
C LEU A 99 4.75 2.62 -15.66
N LEU A 100 5.84 3.38 -15.79
CA LEU A 100 6.54 3.94 -14.63
C LEU A 100 5.65 4.90 -13.83
N LEU A 101 4.83 5.70 -14.50
CA LEU A 101 3.85 6.56 -13.83
C LEU A 101 2.78 5.73 -13.13
N ASP A 102 2.28 4.68 -13.77
CA ASP A 102 1.32 3.74 -13.16
C ASP A 102 1.95 3.01 -11.97
N PHE A 103 3.20 2.60 -12.09
CA PHE A 103 3.95 1.97 -11.00
C PHE A 103 4.10 2.91 -9.79
N ALA A 104 4.38 4.19 -10.02
CA ALA A 104 4.53 5.18 -8.95
C ALA A 104 3.25 5.42 -8.14
N ILE A 105 2.08 5.06 -8.68
CA ILE A 105 0.78 5.10 -7.97
C ILE A 105 0.27 3.74 -7.54
N GLY A 106 1.06 2.66 -7.75
CA GLY A 106 0.73 1.30 -7.32
C GLY A 106 -0.15 0.52 -8.28
N GLN A 107 -0.19 0.86 -9.56
CA GLN A 107 -1.01 0.20 -10.60
C GLN A 107 -0.19 -0.60 -11.63
N TYR A 108 0.87 -1.27 -11.22
CA TYR A 108 1.70 -2.02 -12.17
C TYR A 108 2.14 -3.39 -11.64
N ASP A 109 2.97 -3.43 -10.60
CA ASP A 109 3.28 -4.69 -9.93
C ASP A 109 2.16 -5.06 -8.95
N ASN A 110 1.88 -6.35 -8.76
CA ASN A 110 0.87 -6.83 -7.82
C ASN A 110 1.55 -7.46 -6.61
N TYR A 111 1.05 -7.12 -5.42
CA TYR A 111 1.55 -7.60 -4.14
C TYR A 111 0.47 -8.36 -3.38
N THR A 112 0.89 -9.29 -2.52
CA THR A 112 -0.06 -10.04 -1.70
C THR A 112 -0.56 -9.21 -0.51
N PRO A 113 -1.76 -9.49 0.03
CA PRO A 113 -2.24 -8.84 1.26
C PRO A 113 -1.27 -8.97 2.43
N LEU A 114 -0.54 -10.10 2.51
CA LEU A 114 0.46 -10.33 3.54
C LEU A 114 1.68 -9.41 3.40
N GLN A 115 2.14 -9.18 2.17
CA GLN A 115 3.19 -8.21 1.89
C GLN A 115 2.75 -6.78 2.24
N LEU A 116 1.50 -6.40 1.95
CA LEU A 116 0.95 -5.10 2.36
C LEU A 116 0.88 -4.97 3.89
N ALA A 117 0.56 -6.05 4.60
CA ALA A 117 0.57 -6.07 6.06
C ALA A 117 2.00 -5.87 6.61
N GLN A 118 3.00 -6.55 6.05
CA GLN A 118 4.39 -6.35 6.43
C GLN A 118 4.89 -4.93 6.10
N TYR A 119 4.54 -4.42 4.90
CA TYR A 119 4.87 -3.06 4.47
C TYR A 119 4.38 -2.01 5.46
N ILE A 120 3.09 -2.04 5.81
CA ILE A 120 2.52 -1.05 6.73
C ILE A 120 3.03 -1.25 8.17
N SER A 121 3.32 -2.49 8.57
CA SER A 121 3.96 -2.81 9.85
C SER A 121 5.39 -2.26 9.93
N THR A 122 6.15 -2.34 8.84
CA THR A 122 7.51 -1.77 8.75
C THR A 122 7.49 -0.25 8.97
N ILE A 123 6.49 0.46 8.40
CA ILE A 123 6.31 1.90 8.61
C ILE A 123 5.93 2.17 10.08
N ALA A 124 4.96 1.43 10.62
CA ALA A 124 4.51 1.57 12.00
C ALA A 124 5.63 1.29 13.01
N ASN A 125 6.53 0.36 12.69
CA ASN A 125 7.66 -0.06 13.52
C ASN A 125 8.96 0.74 13.23
N ASN A 126 8.82 1.99 12.84
CA ASN A 126 9.93 2.93 12.61
C ASN A 126 11.02 2.37 11.69
N GLY A 127 10.61 1.65 10.64
CA GLY A 127 11.49 1.12 9.61
C GLY A 127 12.10 -0.25 9.88
N SER A 128 11.80 -0.89 11.00
CA SER A 128 12.24 -2.27 11.28
C SER A 128 11.25 -3.26 10.66
N ARG A 129 11.71 -4.01 9.64
CA ARG A 129 10.94 -5.06 8.98
C ARG A 129 11.12 -6.38 9.70
N MET A 130 10.04 -6.86 10.31
CA MET A 130 10.04 -8.09 11.08
C MET A 130 9.62 -9.28 10.22
N LYS A 131 10.23 -10.44 10.47
CA LYS A 131 9.78 -11.72 9.95
C LYS A 131 8.39 -12.04 10.50
N LEU A 132 7.48 -12.38 9.61
CA LEU A 132 6.12 -12.74 10.01
C LEU A 132 6.06 -14.20 10.47
N HIS A 133 5.14 -14.50 11.39
CA HIS A 133 4.86 -15.84 11.85
C HIS A 133 3.40 -15.96 12.35
N LEU A 134 2.83 -17.12 12.23
CA LEU A 134 1.53 -17.50 12.82
C LEU A 134 1.74 -18.28 14.11
N LEU A 135 2.73 -19.15 14.13
CA LEU A 135 3.04 -19.96 15.31
C LEU A 135 3.83 -19.13 16.32
N LYS A 136 3.21 -18.80 17.44
CA LYS A 136 3.86 -18.07 18.53
C LYS A 136 4.51 -19.03 19.54
N GLU A 137 3.74 -19.98 20.04
CA GLU A 137 4.13 -20.89 21.11
C GLU A 137 3.47 -22.25 20.94
N VAL A 138 4.15 -23.32 21.35
CA VAL A 138 3.58 -24.67 21.46
C VAL A 138 3.78 -25.19 22.89
N TYR A 139 2.73 -25.76 23.44
CA TYR A 139 2.75 -26.35 24.76
C TYR A 139 2.44 -27.86 24.70
N SER A 140 3.18 -28.66 25.46
CA SER A 140 2.76 -30.04 25.76
C SER A 140 1.73 -30.05 26.87
N TYR A 141 0.84 -31.02 26.84
CA TYR A 141 -0.15 -31.22 27.89
C TYR A 141 0.13 -32.56 28.58
N GLU A 142 1.00 -32.52 29.57
CA GLU A 142 1.31 -33.71 30.39
C GLU A 142 0.80 -33.50 31.80
N SER A 143 -0.07 -34.41 32.27
CA SER A 143 -0.52 -34.48 33.69
C SER A 143 -1.07 -33.18 34.27
N GLN A 144 -1.92 -32.45 33.50
CA GLN A 144 -2.54 -31.17 33.87
C GLN A 144 -1.55 -29.98 33.99
N LEU A 145 -0.27 -30.16 33.68
CA LEU A 145 0.71 -29.07 33.61
C LEU A 145 1.02 -28.73 32.16
N GLN A 146 0.87 -27.44 31.82
CA GLN A 146 1.32 -26.91 30.55
C GLN A 146 2.82 -26.66 30.57
N LYS A 147 3.57 -27.34 29.70
CA LYS A 147 5.01 -27.12 29.52
C LYS A 147 5.26 -26.50 28.16
N LEU A 148 5.87 -25.33 28.14
CA LEU A 148 6.33 -24.69 26.90
C LEU A 148 7.39 -25.56 26.25
N ILE A 149 7.15 -26.03 25.00
CA ILE A 149 8.09 -26.83 24.20
C ILE A 149 8.66 -26.08 23.01
N TYR A 150 8.01 -25.03 22.56
CA TYR A 150 8.49 -24.17 21.49
C TYR A 150 7.98 -22.74 21.68
N GLN A 151 8.84 -21.78 21.43
CA GLN A 151 8.53 -20.37 21.35
C GLN A 151 9.20 -19.78 20.11
N ASN A 152 8.44 -19.11 19.27
CA ASN A 152 9.00 -18.43 18.12
C ASN A 152 9.90 -17.28 18.58
N LYS A 153 11.03 -17.10 17.89
CA LYS A 153 11.94 -15.99 18.13
C LYS A 153 11.56 -14.80 17.26
N ILE A 154 11.55 -13.63 17.87
CA ILE A 154 11.41 -12.37 17.13
C ILE A 154 12.67 -12.19 16.28
N GLU A 155 12.49 -11.99 14.97
CA GLU A 155 13.57 -11.84 14.00
C GLU A 155 13.33 -10.58 13.17
N GLU A 156 14.28 -9.64 13.18
CA GLU A 156 14.30 -8.50 12.26
C GLU A 156 14.98 -8.93 10.97
N LEU A 157 14.28 -8.80 9.83
CA LEU A 157 14.82 -9.12 8.52
C LEU A 157 15.73 -8.03 7.98
N ASN A 158 15.34 -6.79 8.15
CA ASN A 158 16.14 -5.61 7.84
C ASN A 158 15.58 -4.36 8.53
N LYS A 159 16.42 -3.35 8.62
CA LYS A 159 16.02 -1.99 8.97
C LYS A 159 16.23 -1.07 7.79
N LEU A 160 15.27 -0.17 7.53
CA LEU A 160 15.37 0.79 6.43
C LEU A 160 16.60 1.66 6.61
N ASN A 161 17.40 1.76 5.56
CA ASN A 161 18.53 2.69 5.51
C ASN A 161 18.07 4.09 5.08
N THR A 162 17.30 4.75 5.93
CA THR A 162 16.78 6.09 5.67
C THR A 162 16.85 6.95 6.94
N ASP A 163 16.96 8.26 6.76
CA ASP A 163 16.85 9.19 7.88
C ASP A 163 15.43 9.14 8.46
N SER A 164 15.35 9.07 9.79
CA SER A 164 14.09 9.01 10.53
C SER A 164 13.13 10.16 10.19
N GLN A 165 13.65 11.34 9.86
CA GLN A 165 12.82 12.47 9.46
C GLN A 165 11.94 12.19 8.24
N TYR A 166 12.40 11.40 7.27
CA TYR A 166 11.61 11.04 6.10
C TYR A 166 10.50 10.05 6.45
N LEU A 167 10.83 9.05 7.30
CA LEU A 167 9.83 8.08 7.75
C LEU A 167 8.76 8.75 8.62
N ASN A 168 9.16 9.62 9.55
CA ASN A 168 8.24 10.42 10.37
C ASN A 168 7.31 11.27 9.47
N ARG A 169 7.86 11.84 8.39
CA ARG A 169 7.08 12.62 7.43
C ARG A 169 6.03 11.79 6.70
N VAL A 170 6.37 10.53 6.35
CA VAL A 170 5.40 9.57 5.79
C VAL A 170 4.33 9.22 6.82
N GLN A 171 4.70 8.95 8.07
CA GLN A 171 3.75 8.65 9.15
C GLN A 171 2.78 9.81 9.41
N GLU A 172 3.27 11.06 9.40
CA GLU A 172 2.41 12.26 9.46
C GLU A 172 1.42 12.31 8.29
N GLY A 173 1.88 11.99 7.08
CA GLY A 173 1.02 11.90 5.90
C GLY A 173 -0.06 10.83 6.04
N LEU A 174 0.28 9.64 6.53
CA LEU A 174 -0.66 8.54 6.77
C LEU A 174 -1.69 8.89 7.86
N LYS A 175 -1.28 9.60 8.91
CA LYS A 175 -2.19 10.17 9.93
C LYS A 175 -3.13 11.18 9.30
N ALA A 176 -2.64 12.06 8.43
CA ALA A 176 -3.47 13.04 7.72
C ALA A 176 -4.51 12.39 6.81
N VAL A 177 -4.19 11.25 6.14
CA VAL A 177 -5.15 10.45 5.35
C VAL A 177 -6.35 10.04 6.20
N MET A 178 -6.15 9.65 7.45
CA MET A 178 -7.21 9.20 8.37
C MET A 178 -7.97 10.33 9.05
N SER A 179 -7.50 11.56 8.95
CA SER A 179 -8.15 12.74 9.53
C SER A 179 -9.36 13.20 8.71
N TYR A 180 -10.14 14.12 9.27
CA TYR A 180 -11.27 14.74 8.58
C TYR A 180 -10.85 15.32 7.21
N GLY A 181 -11.63 15.02 6.18
CA GLY A 181 -11.35 15.40 4.79
C GLY A 181 -10.19 14.64 4.13
N GLY A 182 -9.63 13.64 4.77
CA GLY A 182 -8.70 12.68 4.15
C GLY A 182 -9.42 11.49 3.51
N THR A 183 -8.79 10.84 2.53
CA THR A 183 -9.40 9.73 1.77
C THR A 183 -9.66 8.48 2.62
N GLY A 184 -8.98 8.32 3.75
CA GLY A 184 -9.17 7.22 4.71
C GLY A 184 -10.07 7.55 5.90
N SER A 185 -10.67 8.75 5.92
CA SER A 185 -11.51 9.17 7.04
C SER A 185 -12.65 8.19 7.31
N GLY A 186 -12.72 7.71 8.56
CA GLY A 186 -13.72 6.76 9.04
C GLY A 186 -13.50 5.30 8.60
N TYR A 187 -12.33 4.91 8.08
CA TYR A 187 -11.97 3.49 7.92
C TYR A 187 -11.68 2.82 9.26
N ILE A 188 -11.01 3.51 10.16
CA ILE A 188 -10.83 3.14 11.57
C ILE A 188 -11.38 4.29 12.42
N ASP A 189 -11.99 3.98 13.56
CA ASP A 189 -12.51 5.02 14.46
C ASP A 189 -11.36 5.95 14.90
N LYS A 190 -11.62 7.26 14.85
CA LYS A 190 -10.65 8.30 15.23
C LYS A 190 -10.13 8.16 16.66
N ASN A 191 -10.93 7.58 17.56
CA ASN A 191 -10.57 7.39 18.96
C ASN A 191 -9.42 6.37 19.13
N TYR A 192 -9.18 5.53 18.12
CA TYR A 192 -8.03 4.62 18.08
C TYR A 192 -6.78 5.27 17.48
N LEU A 193 -6.81 6.56 17.18
CA LEU A 193 -5.67 7.34 16.65
C LEU A 193 -5.02 6.68 15.41
N PRO A 194 -5.77 6.44 14.32
CA PRO A 194 -5.27 5.67 13.20
C PRO A 194 -4.33 6.46 12.27
N ALA A 195 -3.43 5.73 11.61
CA ALA A 195 -2.71 6.12 10.41
C ALA A 195 -2.87 5.06 9.33
N GLY A 196 -2.93 5.44 8.05
CA GLY A 196 -3.12 4.47 6.98
C GLY A 196 -3.31 5.11 5.61
N LYS A 197 -3.52 4.24 4.59
CA LYS A 197 -3.73 4.66 3.22
C LYS A 197 -4.78 3.78 2.55
N THR A 198 -5.67 4.42 1.81
CA THR A 198 -6.61 3.76 0.90
C THR A 198 -5.99 3.59 -0.49
N GLY A 199 -6.31 2.51 -1.17
CA GLY A 199 -6.00 2.27 -2.57
C GLY A 199 -7.27 1.97 -3.36
N THR A 200 -7.30 2.45 -4.58
CA THR A 200 -8.33 2.14 -5.57
C THR A 200 -7.60 1.89 -6.87
N SER A 201 -7.68 0.69 -7.39
CA SER A 201 -7.00 0.30 -8.62
C SER A 201 -7.97 -0.27 -9.63
N GLN A 202 -7.71 -0.03 -10.90
CA GLN A 202 -8.38 -0.72 -11.99
C GLN A 202 -7.95 -2.18 -11.98
N SER A 203 -8.92 -3.05 -12.20
CA SER A 203 -8.76 -4.49 -12.39
C SER A 203 -9.53 -4.91 -13.62
N PHE A 204 -9.27 -6.12 -14.08
CA PHE A 204 -9.94 -6.68 -15.25
C PHE A 204 -10.28 -8.14 -14.94
N VAL A 205 -11.50 -8.53 -15.22
CA VAL A 205 -12.00 -9.89 -15.00
C VAL A 205 -12.52 -10.50 -16.27
N ASP A 206 -12.42 -11.80 -16.37
CA ASP A 206 -13.09 -12.64 -17.36
C ASP A 206 -14.43 -13.08 -16.73
N THR A 207 -15.54 -12.48 -17.17
CA THR A 207 -16.86 -12.78 -16.62
C THR A 207 -17.56 -13.94 -17.32
N ASN A 208 -17.12 -14.29 -18.53
CA ASN A 208 -17.72 -15.36 -19.35
C ASN A 208 -16.93 -16.69 -19.30
N GLY A 209 -15.71 -16.69 -18.75
CA GLY A 209 -14.86 -17.87 -18.56
C GLY A 209 -14.15 -18.35 -19.84
N ASP A 210 -13.97 -17.49 -20.83
CA ASP A 210 -13.29 -17.86 -22.09
C ASP A 210 -11.75 -17.68 -22.04
N GLY A 211 -11.23 -17.19 -20.92
CA GLY A 211 -9.81 -16.94 -20.69
C GLY A 211 -9.35 -15.54 -21.13
N LEU A 212 -10.26 -14.71 -21.64
CA LEU A 212 -9.99 -13.32 -22.02
C LEU A 212 -10.68 -12.37 -21.02
N VAL A 213 -10.00 -11.33 -20.62
CA VAL A 213 -10.63 -10.29 -19.78
C VAL A 213 -11.61 -9.47 -20.62
N ASP A 214 -12.85 -9.35 -20.15
CA ASP A 214 -13.95 -8.69 -20.84
C ASP A 214 -14.56 -7.51 -20.05
N THR A 215 -14.29 -7.45 -18.75
CA THR A 215 -14.93 -6.46 -17.88
C THR A 215 -13.89 -5.73 -17.03
N GLU A 216 -13.92 -4.39 -17.12
CA GLU A 216 -13.12 -3.52 -16.26
C GLU A 216 -13.82 -3.34 -14.91
N THR A 217 -13.07 -3.61 -13.84
CA THR A 217 -13.55 -3.55 -12.46
C THR A 217 -12.67 -2.66 -11.58
N VAL A 218 -13.06 -2.50 -10.34
CA VAL A 218 -12.31 -1.74 -9.35
C VAL A 218 -11.99 -2.61 -8.15
N SER A 219 -10.72 -2.67 -7.79
CA SER A 219 -10.24 -3.29 -6.55
C SER A 219 -9.97 -2.21 -5.49
N ASN A 220 -10.43 -2.44 -4.27
CA ASN A 220 -10.22 -1.54 -3.15
C ASN A 220 -9.26 -2.15 -2.13
N THR A 221 -8.33 -1.33 -1.67
CA THR A 221 -7.32 -1.73 -0.68
C THR A 221 -7.27 -0.73 0.45
N PHE A 222 -7.03 -1.22 1.65
CA PHE A 222 -6.67 -0.42 2.80
C PHE A 222 -5.47 -1.05 3.50
N ALA A 223 -4.51 -0.24 3.90
CA ALA A 223 -3.43 -0.62 4.79
C ALA A 223 -3.22 0.49 5.82
N GLY A 224 -3.22 0.14 7.10
CA GLY A 224 -3.12 1.11 8.18
C GLY A 224 -2.76 0.46 9.51
N TYR A 225 -2.56 1.28 10.52
CA TYR A 225 -2.24 0.87 11.88
C TYR A 225 -2.86 1.83 12.90
N ALA A 226 -2.94 1.37 14.13
CA ALA A 226 -3.41 2.18 15.25
C ALA A 226 -2.89 1.64 16.60
N PRO A 227 -2.67 2.52 17.58
CA PRO A 227 -2.54 3.99 17.48
C PRO A 227 -1.33 4.42 16.64
N TYR A 228 -1.32 5.67 16.12
CA TYR A 228 -0.18 6.12 15.30
C TYR A 228 1.08 6.43 16.11
N ASP A 229 0.93 6.76 17.37
CA ASP A 229 2.01 7.14 18.30
C ASP A 229 2.57 5.94 19.09
N ASP A 230 1.78 4.88 19.26
CA ASP A 230 2.19 3.63 19.91
C ASP A 230 1.50 2.43 19.22
N PRO A 231 1.93 2.05 18.02
CA PRO A 231 1.23 1.06 17.20
C PRO A 231 1.04 -0.30 17.90
N LYS A 232 -0.21 -0.74 18.03
CA LYS A 232 -0.58 -2.03 18.64
C LYS A 232 -0.99 -3.05 17.58
N ALA A 233 -1.60 -2.59 16.48
CA ALA A 233 -2.05 -3.47 15.41
C ALA A 233 -1.94 -2.78 14.04
N THR A 234 -1.68 -3.61 13.03
CA THR A 234 -1.84 -3.23 11.63
C THR A 234 -3.05 -3.92 11.02
N PHE A 235 -3.72 -3.24 10.10
CA PHE A 235 -4.91 -3.73 9.42
C PHE A 235 -4.70 -3.60 7.92
N THR A 236 -4.86 -4.70 7.20
CA THR A 236 -4.80 -4.73 5.74
C THR A 236 -6.05 -5.44 5.21
N VAL A 237 -6.78 -4.75 4.34
CA VAL A 237 -7.98 -5.29 3.72
C VAL A 237 -7.87 -5.08 2.22
N VAL A 238 -7.97 -6.16 1.46
CA VAL A 238 -8.00 -6.16 0.00
C VAL A 238 -9.34 -6.73 -0.43
N SER A 239 -10.07 -5.97 -1.22
CA SER A 239 -11.35 -6.35 -1.79
C SER A 239 -11.23 -6.24 -3.31
N PRO A 240 -10.88 -7.34 -4.00
CA PRO A 240 -10.76 -7.34 -5.46
C PRO A 240 -12.13 -7.22 -6.11
N ASP A 241 -12.17 -6.63 -7.28
CA ASP A 241 -13.30 -6.60 -8.21
C ASP A 241 -14.64 -6.20 -7.56
N THR A 242 -14.61 -5.18 -6.71
CA THR A 242 -15.74 -4.78 -5.85
C THR A 242 -16.93 -4.21 -6.62
N TYR A 243 -16.70 -3.66 -7.81
CA TYR A 243 -17.74 -3.17 -8.72
C TYR A 243 -17.18 -2.95 -10.14
N ASN A 244 -18.09 -2.92 -11.13
CA ASN A 244 -17.74 -2.62 -12.49
C ASN A 244 -17.39 -1.12 -12.63
N TYR A 245 -16.28 -0.81 -13.28
CA TYR A 245 -15.78 0.56 -13.44
C TYR A 245 -16.77 1.50 -14.16
N GLN A 246 -17.57 0.97 -15.07
CA GLN A 246 -18.56 1.73 -15.85
C GLN A 246 -19.81 2.10 -15.06
N THR A 247 -20.01 1.56 -13.86
CA THR A 247 -21.17 1.88 -13.02
C THR A 247 -20.89 3.09 -12.15
N THR A 248 -21.94 3.82 -11.77
CA THR A 248 -21.88 4.90 -10.80
C THR A 248 -21.84 4.38 -9.34
N TYR A 249 -22.04 3.08 -9.15
CA TYR A 249 -22.04 2.45 -7.85
C TYR A 249 -20.63 2.36 -7.29
N GLN A 250 -20.44 2.84 -6.05
CA GLN A 250 -19.20 2.69 -5.31
C GLN A 250 -19.41 1.71 -4.15
N SER A 251 -18.61 0.64 -4.12
CA SER A 251 -18.65 -0.30 -3.02
C SER A 251 -17.93 0.24 -1.78
N TYR A 252 -18.61 0.21 -0.63
CA TYR A 252 -18.01 0.52 0.67
C TYR A 252 -17.61 -0.73 1.46
N VAL A 253 -17.56 -1.89 0.81
CA VAL A 253 -17.28 -3.18 1.48
C VAL A 253 -15.94 -3.15 2.20
N ASN A 254 -14.89 -2.67 1.54
CA ASN A 254 -13.54 -2.55 2.11
C ASN A 254 -13.53 -1.69 3.39
N LYS A 255 -14.19 -0.53 3.35
CA LYS A 255 -14.34 0.34 4.52
C LYS A 255 -15.09 -0.33 5.66
N ARG A 256 -16.22 -1.01 5.36
CA ARG A 256 -17.03 -1.70 6.38
C ARG A 256 -16.28 -2.86 7.04
N ILE A 257 -15.52 -3.63 6.25
CA ILE A 257 -14.66 -4.69 6.79
C ILE A 257 -13.61 -4.07 7.72
N THR A 258 -12.89 -3.06 7.26
CA THR A 258 -11.85 -2.40 8.08
C THR A 258 -12.42 -1.85 9.39
N GLN A 259 -13.57 -1.19 9.35
CA GLN A 259 -14.25 -0.69 10.56
C GLN A 259 -14.52 -1.81 11.56
N ARG A 260 -15.11 -2.93 11.09
CA ARG A 260 -15.51 -4.04 11.96
C ARG A 260 -14.32 -4.76 12.57
N ILE A 261 -13.29 -5.06 11.78
CA ILE A 261 -12.11 -5.76 12.30
C ILE A 261 -11.33 -4.90 13.28
N SER A 262 -11.15 -3.60 13.00
CA SER A 262 -10.44 -2.69 13.90
C SER A 262 -11.21 -2.46 15.19
N GLN A 263 -12.53 -2.21 15.11
CA GLN A 263 -13.38 -2.10 16.30
C GLN A 263 -13.28 -3.37 17.16
N LYS A 264 -13.43 -4.56 16.53
CA LYS A 264 -13.39 -5.82 17.27
C LYS A 264 -12.05 -6.09 17.91
N TYR A 265 -10.95 -5.72 17.23
CA TYR A 265 -9.62 -5.83 17.80
C TYR A 265 -9.49 -5.01 19.09
N PHE A 266 -9.87 -3.72 19.05
CA PHE A 266 -9.75 -2.83 20.21
C PHE A 266 -10.78 -3.12 21.32
N GLU A 267 -11.90 -3.75 21.03
CA GLU A 267 -12.81 -4.29 22.04
C GLU A 267 -12.19 -5.45 22.85
N ILE A 268 -11.31 -6.23 22.23
CA ILE A 268 -10.70 -7.42 22.85
C ILE A 268 -9.37 -7.11 23.51
N TYR A 269 -8.55 -6.26 22.89
CA TYR A 269 -7.14 -6.06 23.24
C TYR A 269 -6.76 -4.62 23.56
N GLY A 270 -7.68 -3.66 23.39
CA GLY A 270 -7.46 -2.22 23.60
C GLY A 270 -7.71 -1.74 25.03
#